data_277ce71dc2006e61e50c6066a9c66a5d
#
_entry.id   277ce71dc2006e61e50c6066a9c66a5d
#
_cell.length_a   1.000
_cell.length_b   1.000
_cell.length_c   1.000
_cell.angle_alpha   90.00
_cell.angle_beta   90.00
_cell.angle_gamma   90.00
#
_symmetry.space_group_name_H-M   'P 1'
#
loop_
_entity.id
_entity.type
_entity.pdbx_description
1 polymer ?
#
loop_
_entity_poly.entity_id
_entity_poly.type
_entity_poly.pdbx_seq_one_letter_code
_entity_poly.pdbx_strand_id
1 'polypeptide(L)'
;MITLSAKLTFHIAYANSLKEKRMAARSLMDKTRRKFNVAIAEVDTQDIHRTLTLGLAVVSGENTHAQTMMDEIIRYMENQPDTELISAERI
;
A
#
# COMPACT_ATOMS: atom_id res chain seq x y z
N MET A 1 -0.38 -5.78 -22.81
CA MET A 1 -0.84 -5.58 -21.42
C MET A 1 0.35 -5.58 -20.47
N ILE A 2 0.42 -4.57 -19.62
CA ILE A 2 1.49 -4.42 -18.65
C ILE A 2 0.91 -4.59 -17.25
N THR A 3 1.57 -5.39 -16.43
CA THR A 3 1.22 -5.55 -15.01
C THR A 3 2.44 -5.21 -14.18
N LEU A 4 2.27 -4.30 -13.23
CA LEU A 4 3.32 -3.96 -12.28
C LEU A 4 2.84 -4.27 -10.87
N SER A 5 3.75 -4.73 -10.03
CA SER A 5 3.45 -5.00 -8.63
C SER A 5 4.53 -4.44 -7.72
N ALA A 6 4.15 -4.21 -6.47
CA ALA A 6 5.07 -3.70 -5.45
C ALA A 6 4.64 -4.21 -4.09
N LYS A 7 5.60 -4.30 -3.18
CA LYS A 7 5.35 -4.64 -1.79
C LYS A 7 5.82 -3.48 -0.92
N LEU A 8 4.90 -2.91 -0.14
CA LEU A 8 5.16 -1.77 0.71
C LEU A 8 5.03 -2.18 2.17
N THR A 9 6.00 -1.78 2.98
CA THR A 9 5.99 -2.03 4.42
C THR A 9 5.85 -0.71 5.16
N PHE A 10 4.88 -0.64 6.07
CA PHE A 10 4.59 0.55 6.87
C PHE A 10 4.75 0.25 8.35
N HIS A 11 5.15 1.27 9.10
CA HIS A 11 5.14 1.26 10.55
C HIS A 11 3.94 2.05 11.06
N ILE A 12 3.20 1.48 12.02
CA ILE A 12 2.02 2.11 12.62
C ILE A 12 2.29 2.25 14.11
N ALA A 13 2.92 3.36 14.51
CA ALA A 13 3.45 3.56 15.86
C ALA A 13 2.36 3.49 16.94
N TYR A 14 1.16 3.98 16.65
CA TYR A 14 0.09 4.05 17.63
C TYR A 14 -0.71 2.74 17.79
N ALA A 15 -0.50 1.77 16.93
CA ALA A 15 -1.28 0.53 16.97
C ALA A 15 -0.82 -0.34 18.13
N ASN A 16 -1.69 -0.51 19.13
CA ASN A 16 -1.42 -1.33 20.30
C ASN A 16 -2.13 -2.68 20.25
N SER A 17 -2.82 -2.98 19.16
CA SER A 17 -3.54 -4.23 18.97
C SER A 17 -3.71 -4.51 17.48
N LEU A 18 -4.05 -5.77 17.16
CA LEU A 18 -4.37 -6.14 15.78
C LEU A 18 -5.63 -5.42 15.28
N LYS A 19 -6.56 -5.14 16.18
CA LYS A 19 -7.76 -4.38 15.83
C LYS A 19 -7.43 -2.98 15.35
N GLU A 20 -6.57 -2.27 16.07
CA GLU A 20 -6.13 -0.93 15.68
C GLU A 20 -5.36 -0.95 14.36
N LYS A 21 -4.50 -1.95 14.18
CA LYS A 21 -3.78 -2.12 12.92
C LYS A 21 -4.75 -2.33 11.76
N ARG A 22 -5.76 -3.20 11.94
CA ARG A 22 -6.73 -3.49 10.88
C ARG A 22 -7.51 -2.25 10.49
N MET A 23 -7.84 -1.39 11.45
CA MET A 23 -8.52 -0.13 11.19
C MET A 23 -7.64 0.81 10.37
N ALA A 24 -6.37 0.94 10.73
CA ALA A 24 -5.42 1.77 9.99
C ALA A 24 -5.19 1.22 8.58
N ALA A 25 -5.03 -0.09 8.46
CA ALA A 25 -4.83 -0.74 7.17
C ALA A 25 -6.03 -0.54 6.25
N ARG A 26 -7.24 -0.75 6.78
CA ARG A 26 -8.48 -0.56 6.01
C ARG A 26 -8.62 0.88 5.52
N SER A 27 -8.34 1.84 6.41
CA SER A 27 -8.41 3.25 6.05
C SER A 27 -7.45 3.58 4.91
N LEU A 28 -6.20 3.13 5.02
CA LEU A 28 -5.19 3.38 3.99
C LEU A 28 -5.58 2.73 2.65
N MET A 29 -5.99 1.46 2.69
CA MET A 29 -6.38 0.74 1.49
C MET A 29 -7.60 1.36 0.82
N ASP A 30 -8.63 1.72 1.60
CA ASP A 30 -9.86 2.30 1.07
C ASP A 30 -9.61 3.66 0.42
N LYS A 31 -8.82 4.52 1.06
CA LYS A 31 -8.46 5.83 0.51
C LYS A 31 -7.72 5.68 -0.82
N THR A 32 -6.81 4.74 -0.88
CA THR A 32 -6.01 4.50 -2.08
C THR A 32 -6.87 3.96 -3.21
N ARG A 33 -7.76 3.01 -2.91
CA ARG A 33 -8.67 2.45 -3.92
C ARG A 33 -9.64 3.49 -4.48
N ARG A 34 -10.07 4.46 -3.67
CA ARG A 34 -10.96 5.52 -4.14
C ARG A 34 -10.27 6.47 -5.10
N LYS A 35 -8.97 6.65 -4.94
CA LYS A 35 -8.20 7.58 -5.75
C LYS A 35 -7.61 6.94 -6.99
N PHE A 36 -7.25 5.66 -6.92
CA PHE A 36 -6.54 4.97 -7.99
C PHE A 36 -7.18 3.63 -8.31
N ASN A 37 -7.03 3.22 -9.55
CA ASN A 37 -7.41 1.87 -9.97
C ASN A 37 -6.27 0.91 -9.65
N VAL A 38 -6.28 0.35 -8.46
CA VAL A 38 -5.20 -0.49 -7.95
C VAL A 38 -5.78 -1.65 -7.15
N ALA A 39 -5.18 -2.82 -7.27
CA ALA A 39 -5.47 -3.96 -6.41
C ALA A 39 -4.53 -3.89 -5.22
N ILE A 40 -5.08 -3.97 -4.01
CA ILE A 40 -4.30 -3.90 -2.77
C ILE A 40 -4.75 -5.01 -1.84
N ALA A 41 -3.78 -5.68 -1.21
CA ALA A 41 -4.06 -6.67 -0.18
C ALA A 41 -2.95 -6.68 0.86
N GLU A 42 -3.29 -7.03 2.09
CA GLU A 42 -2.27 -7.31 3.10
C GLU A 42 -1.68 -8.68 2.76
N VAL A 43 -0.37 -8.74 2.53
CA VAL A 43 0.29 -9.94 2.01
C VAL A 43 1.27 -10.59 2.98
N ASP A 44 1.59 -9.92 4.08
CA ASP A 44 2.54 -10.41 5.06
C ASP A 44 2.32 -9.67 6.38
N THR A 45 2.98 -10.11 7.45
CA THR A 45 2.95 -9.48 8.78
C THR A 45 1.54 -9.35 9.38
N GLN A 46 0.60 -10.23 9.00
CA GLN A 46 -0.79 -10.13 9.45
C GLN A 46 -0.94 -10.17 10.97
N ASP A 47 -0.07 -10.89 11.66
CA ASP A 47 -0.13 -11.05 13.11
C ASP A 47 0.76 -10.10 13.89
N ILE A 48 1.38 -9.13 13.23
CA ILE A 48 2.24 -8.12 13.85
C ILE A 48 1.50 -6.78 13.85
N HIS A 49 1.21 -6.22 15.02
CA HIS A 49 0.29 -5.10 15.07
C HIS A 49 0.90 -3.72 14.78
N ARG A 50 2.22 -3.58 14.71
CA ARG A 50 2.85 -2.30 14.35
C ARG A 50 3.50 -2.30 12.97
N THR A 51 3.43 -3.41 12.26
CA THR A 51 3.97 -3.53 10.91
C THR A 51 2.87 -3.95 9.95
N LEU A 52 2.73 -3.20 8.89
CA LEU A 52 1.73 -3.46 7.85
C LEU A 52 2.45 -3.66 6.54
N THR A 53 2.25 -4.82 5.90
CA THR A 53 2.83 -5.11 4.59
C THR A 53 1.72 -5.26 3.57
N LEU A 54 1.72 -4.39 2.57
CA LEU A 54 0.71 -4.36 1.51
C LEU A 54 1.31 -4.73 0.17
N GLY A 55 0.60 -5.59 -0.56
CA GLY A 55 0.91 -5.85 -1.95
C GLY A 55 0.03 -4.98 -2.83
N LEU A 56 0.62 -4.40 -3.87
CA LEU A 56 -0.07 -3.57 -4.85
C LEU A 56 0.09 -4.17 -6.24
N ALA A 57 -0.94 -4.06 -7.07
CA ALA A 57 -0.83 -4.42 -8.48
C ALA A 57 -1.64 -3.45 -9.34
N VAL A 58 -1.05 -3.04 -10.46
CA VAL A 58 -1.71 -2.19 -11.45
C VAL A 58 -1.60 -2.83 -12.83
N VAL A 59 -2.57 -2.54 -13.67
CA VAL A 59 -2.61 -3.01 -15.04
C VAL A 59 -2.75 -1.82 -15.97
N SER A 60 -2.01 -1.81 -17.07
CA SER A 60 -2.12 -0.78 -18.09
C SER A 60 -1.84 -1.38 -19.47
N GLY A 61 -2.31 -0.71 -20.51
CA GLY A 61 -1.96 -1.06 -21.87
C GLY A 61 -0.61 -0.51 -22.30
N GLU A 62 0.00 0.35 -21.48
CA GLU A 62 1.23 1.07 -21.81
C GLU A 62 2.17 1.10 -20.63
N ASN A 63 3.45 0.79 -20.89
CA ASN A 63 4.46 0.69 -19.83
C ASN A 63 4.70 2.02 -19.10
N THR A 64 4.84 3.12 -19.85
CA THR A 64 5.07 4.44 -19.23
C THR A 64 3.92 4.81 -18.31
N HIS A 65 2.69 4.57 -18.72
CA HIS A 65 1.51 4.86 -17.91
C HIS A 65 1.50 4.00 -16.63
N ALA A 66 1.83 2.71 -16.76
CA ALA A 66 1.89 1.83 -15.60
C ALA A 66 2.93 2.30 -14.58
N GLN A 67 4.11 2.70 -15.04
CA GLN A 67 5.17 3.20 -14.17
C GLN A 67 4.74 4.49 -13.46
N THR A 68 4.14 5.42 -14.19
CA THR A 68 3.65 6.68 -13.63
C THR A 68 2.57 6.42 -12.58
N MET A 69 1.63 5.52 -12.86
CA MET A 69 0.60 5.14 -11.91
C MET A 69 1.21 4.61 -10.61
N MET A 70 2.15 3.68 -10.73
CA MET A 70 2.77 3.08 -9.55
C MET A 70 3.51 4.15 -8.72
N ASP A 71 4.24 5.05 -9.37
CA ASP A 71 4.94 6.14 -8.70
C ASP A 71 3.97 7.03 -7.92
N GLU A 72 2.84 7.39 -8.53
CA GLU A 72 1.84 8.25 -7.92
C GLU A 72 1.15 7.57 -6.74
N ILE A 73 0.84 6.28 -6.87
CA ILE A 73 0.20 5.51 -5.81
C ILE A 73 1.12 5.43 -4.59
N ILE A 74 2.38 5.07 -4.80
CA ILE A 74 3.34 4.96 -3.69
C ILE A 74 3.52 6.32 -3.00
N ARG A 75 3.64 7.40 -3.77
CA ARG A 75 3.77 8.75 -3.20
C ARG A 75 2.54 9.13 -2.38
N TYR A 76 1.35 8.82 -2.88
CA TYR A 76 0.12 9.09 -2.16
C TYR A 76 0.08 8.34 -0.83
N MET A 77 0.41 7.06 -0.85
CA MET A 77 0.39 6.23 0.36
C MET A 77 1.46 6.66 1.36
N GLU A 78 2.62 7.06 0.87
CA GLU A 78 3.72 7.56 1.70
C GLU A 78 3.33 8.81 2.49
N ASN A 79 2.47 9.65 1.92
CA ASN A 79 2.09 10.93 2.50
C ASN A 79 0.87 10.85 3.42
N GLN A 80 0.34 9.67 3.70
CA GLN A 80 -0.79 9.54 4.63
C GLN A 80 -0.30 9.69 6.07
N PRO A 81 -1.09 10.40 6.93
CA PRO A 81 -0.58 10.83 8.25
C PRO A 81 -0.40 9.74 9.29
N ASP A 82 -1.18 8.66 9.21
CA ASP A 82 -1.22 7.68 10.30
C ASP A 82 -0.28 6.49 10.10
N THR A 83 0.40 6.43 8.97
CA THR A 83 1.30 5.32 8.63
C THR A 83 2.61 5.86 8.10
N GLU A 84 3.71 5.22 8.47
CA GLU A 84 5.04 5.60 8.01
C GLU A 84 5.56 4.54 7.05
N LEU A 85 5.82 4.93 5.82
CA LEU A 85 6.40 4.02 4.82
C LEU A 85 7.85 3.74 5.17
N ILE A 86 8.16 2.45 5.41
CA ILE A 86 9.51 2.01 5.77
C ILE A 86 10.26 1.55 4.52
N SER A 87 9.59 0.79 3.65
CA SER A 87 10.23 0.31 2.42
C SER A 87 9.20 0.09 1.32
N ALA A 88 9.66 0.26 0.08
CA ALA A 88 8.87 -0.03 -1.11
C ALA A 88 9.72 -0.86 -2.05
N GLU A 89 9.28 -2.07 -2.34
CA GLU A 89 9.99 -3.00 -3.20
C GLU A 89 9.16 -3.27 -4.43
N ARG A 90 9.69 -2.91 -5.61
CA ARG A 90 9.03 -3.23 -6.88
C ARG A 90 9.40 -4.64 -7.31
N ILE A 91 8.41 -5.35 -7.75
CA ILE A 91 8.57 -6.76 -8.09
C ILE A 91 8.41 -6.96 -9.60
#